data_7f230aa21c2cf2404deebce8012f8bac
#
_entry.id   7f230aa21c2cf2404deebce8012f8bac
#
_cell.length_a   1.000
_cell.length_b   1.000
_cell.length_c   1.000
_cell.angle_alpha   90.00
_cell.angle_beta   90.00
_cell.angle_gamma   90.00
#
_symmetry.space_group_name_H-M   'P 1'
#
loop_
_entity.id
_entity.type
_entity.pdbx_description
1 polymer ?
#
loop_
_entity_poly.entity_id
_entity_poly.type
_entity_poly.pdbx_seq_one_letter_code
_entity_poly.pdbx_strand_id
1 'polypeptide(L)'
;MAQGVVAVERMAGLDVPDLNYVDMPRATYSAPQISSFGLTEQQAKGQGFELKVGRFPFRGNGKALALGDYEGMVKIISDANGGAVLGVHMIGAEVTELLGEASLTRLLKGSTEELAWLVHPHPSLSEAIKEAALAAEDRAIHM
;
A
#
# COMPACT_ATOMS: atom_id res chain seq x y z
N MET A 1 10.72 -10.54 -12.12
CA MET A 1 10.81 -11.96 -11.70
C MET A 1 9.50 -12.70 -11.98
N ALA A 2 8.36 -12.33 -11.41
CA ALA A 2 7.07 -13.04 -11.62
C ALA A 2 6.70 -13.27 -13.11
N GLN A 3 6.87 -12.26 -13.96
CA GLN A 3 6.63 -12.38 -15.41
C GLN A 3 7.45 -13.51 -16.06
N GLY A 4 8.73 -13.65 -15.68
CA GLY A 4 9.60 -14.72 -16.20
C GLY A 4 9.15 -16.10 -15.73
N VAL A 5 8.76 -16.23 -14.47
CA VAL A 5 8.23 -17.49 -13.92
C VAL A 5 6.96 -17.89 -14.66
N VAL A 6 5.96 -17.00 -14.75
CA VAL A 6 4.70 -17.27 -15.46
C VAL A 6 4.93 -17.63 -16.93
N ALA A 7 5.87 -16.96 -17.61
CA ALA A 7 6.19 -17.26 -19.00
C ALA A 7 6.75 -18.70 -19.16
N VAL A 8 7.72 -19.07 -18.31
CA VAL A 8 8.33 -20.41 -18.36
C VAL A 8 7.33 -21.50 -17.99
N GLU A 9 6.52 -21.29 -16.96
CA GLU A 9 5.50 -22.24 -16.53
C GLU A 9 4.45 -22.49 -17.63
N ARG A 10 3.99 -21.42 -18.31
CA ARG A 10 3.10 -21.55 -19.47
C ARG A 10 3.74 -22.26 -20.63
N MET A 11 5.01 -22.00 -20.94
CA MET A 11 5.75 -22.73 -21.97
C MET A 11 5.87 -24.22 -21.62
N ALA A 12 5.92 -24.56 -20.33
CA ALA A 12 5.91 -25.94 -19.84
C ALA A 12 4.50 -26.58 -19.81
N GLY A 13 3.46 -25.86 -20.23
CA GLY A 13 2.08 -26.36 -20.27
C GLY A 13 1.35 -26.35 -18.93
N LEU A 14 1.88 -25.63 -17.93
CA LEU A 14 1.22 -25.48 -16.64
C LEU A 14 0.10 -24.43 -16.72
N ASP A 15 -0.99 -24.69 -16.03
CA ASP A 15 -2.07 -23.72 -15.82
C ASP A 15 -1.69 -22.76 -14.69
N VAL A 16 -1.30 -21.56 -15.05
CA VAL A 16 -0.88 -20.51 -14.11
C VAL A 16 -1.74 -19.25 -14.25
N PRO A 17 -2.09 -18.60 -13.14
CA PRO A 17 -2.95 -17.42 -13.18
C PRO A 17 -2.29 -16.26 -13.95
N ASP A 18 -3.13 -15.41 -14.52
CA ASP A 18 -2.69 -14.16 -15.14
C ASP A 18 -2.14 -13.20 -14.13
N LEU A 19 -1.07 -12.49 -14.49
CA LEU A 19 -0.57 -11.39 -13.69
C LEU A 19 -1.47 -10.15 -13.87
N ASN A 20 -1.98 -9.65 -12.76
CA ASN A 20 -2.68 -8.37 -12.76
C ASN A 20 -1.67 -7.22 -12.75
N TYR A 21 -1.52 -6.55 -13.89
CA TYR A 21 -0.56 -5.43 -14.03
C TYR A 21 -0.94 -4.19 -13.22
N VAL A 22 -2.20 -4.02 -12.85
CA VAL A 22 -2.64 -2.93 -11.97
C VAL A 22 -2.07 -3.11 -10.56
N ASP A 23 -2.02 -4.36 -10.08
CA ASP A 23 -1.56 -4.69 -8.74
C ASP A 23 -0.03 -4.93 -8.67
N MET A 24 0.69 -4.73 -9.79
CA MET A 24 2.16 -4.84 -9.77
C MET A 24 2.80 -3.72 -8.95
N PRO A 25 3.68 -4.04 -7.99
CA PRO A 25 4.44 -3.05 -7.25
C PRO A 25 5.36 -2.24 -8.16
N ARG A 26 5.40 -0.94 -7.93
CA ARG A 26 6.31 0.01 -8.57
C ARG A 26 7.17 0.64 -7.50
N ALA A 27 8.48 0.65 -7.72
CA ALA A 27 9.46 1.21 -6.80
C ALA A 27 10.42 2.14 -7.56
N THR A 28 10.63 3.34 -7.01
CA THR A 28 11.64 4.29 -7.49
C THR A 28 12.60 4.57 -6.36
N TYR A 29 13.85 4.19 -6.55
CA TYR A 29 14.94 4.28 -5.56
C TYR A 29 15.62 5.64 -5.62
N SER A 30 14.83 6.69 -5.40
CA SER A 30 15.29 8.08 -5.26
C SER A 30 15.42 8.45 -3.78
N ALA A 31 15.79 9.70 -3.50
CA ALA A 31 15.71 10.27 -2.14
C ALA A 31 14.81 11.53 -2.19
N PRO A 32 13.61 11.48 -1.62
CA PRO A 32 12.96 10.32 -0.98
C PRO A 32 12.56 9.22 -1.98
N GLN A 33 12.40 8.00 -1.49
CA GLN A 33 11.90 6.87 -2.28
C GLN A 33 10.42 7.05 -2.62
N ILE A 34 9.97 6.43 -3.72
CA ILE A 34 8.55 6.39 -4.10
C ILE A 34 8.16 4.95 -4.36
N SER A 35 7.02 4.55 -3.83
CA SER A 35 6.47 3.22 -4.08
C SER A 35 4.96 3.25 -4.25
N SER A 36 4.43 2.34 -5.04
CA SER A 36 2.98 2.25 -5.24
C SER A 36 2.56 0.92 -5.85
N PHE A 37 1.30 0.57 -5.67
CA PHE A 37 0.57 -0.40 -6.48
C PHE A 37 -0.91 0.01 -6.57
N GLY A 38 -1.65 -0.65 -7.46
CA GLY A 38 -3.09 -0.48 -7.59
C GLY A 38 -3.50 0.81 -8.31
N LEU A 39 -4.73 1.23 -8.07
CA LEU A 39 -5.37 2.37 -8.70
C LEU A 39 -5.01 3.69 -8.02
N THR A 40 -4.87 4.75 -8.79
CA THR A 40 -4.92 6.13 -8.28
C THR A 40 -6.37 6.52 -7.97
N GLU A 41 -6.56 7.59 -7.18
CA GLU A 41 -7.91 8.13 -6.91
C GLU A 41 -8.68 8.44 -8.21
N GLN A 42 -8.00 9.01 -9.20
CA GLN A 42 -8.61 9.34 -10.49
C GLN A 42 -9.04 8.09 -11.25
N GLN A 43 -8.19 7.05 -11.28
CA GLN A 43 -8.49 5.78 -11.94
C GLN A 43 -9.65 5.06 -11.27
N ALA A 44 -9.64 5.00 -9.93
CA ALA A 44 -10.70 4.34 -9.17
C ALA A 44 -12.05 5.04 -9.34
N LYS A 45 -12.09 6.37 -9.27
CA LYS A 45 -13.30 7.17 -9.60
C LYS A 45 -13.77 6.94 -11.03
N GLY A 46 -12.83 6.89 -11.99
CA GLY A 46 -13.15 6.63 -13.39
C GLY A 46 -13.74 5.23 -13.64
N GLN A 47 -13.50 4.28 -12.73
CA GLN A 47 -14.10 2.94 -12.74
C GLN A 47 -15.42 2.85 -11.94
N GLY A 48 -15.88 3.96 -11.36
CA GLY A 48 -17.17 4.03 -10.66
C GLY A 48 -17.10 3.66 -9.18
N PHE A 49 -15.91 3.52 -8.59
CA PHE A 49 -15.80 3.29 -7.16
C PHE A 49 -16.14 4.53 -6.33
N GLU A 50 -16.87 4.35 -5.25
CA GLU A 50 -16.94 5.30 -4.15
C GLU A 50 -15.71 5.09 -3.27
N LEU A 51 -15.01 6.16 -2.88
CA LEU A 51 -13.70 6.04 -2.26
C LEU A 51 -13.67 6.54 -0.83
N LYS A 52 -12.97 5.78 0.02
CA LYS A 52 -12.32 6.28 1.24
C LYS A 52 -10.83 6.42 0.96
N VAL A 53 -10.25 7.53 1.44
CA VAL A 53 -8.82 7.81 1.21
C VAL A 53 -8.18 8.23 2.51
N GLY A 54 -7.33 7.35 3.04
CA GLY A 54 -6.51 7.65 4.20
C GLY A 54 -5.14 8.18 3.80
N ARG A 55 -4.66 9.18 4.54
CA ARG A 55 -3.32 9.74 4.38
C ARG A 55 -2.69 9.88 5.75
N PHE A 56 -1.44 9.48 5.85
CA PHE A 56 -0.67 9.64 7.08
C PHE A 56 0.73 10.15 6.76
N PRO A 57 1.14 11.33 7.28
CA PRO A 57 2.47 11.88 7.08
C PRO A 57 3.49 11.18 7.98
N PHE A 58 4.72 10.95 7.50
CA PHE A 58 5.79 10.36 8.31
C PHE A 58 6.21 11.22 9.51
N ARG A 59 5.87 12.52 9.51
CA ARG A 59 6.04 13.40 10.69
C ARG A 59 5.24 12.94 11.91
N GLY A 60 4.19 12.16 11.74
CA GLY A 60 3.46 11.51 12.83
C GLY A 60 4.05 10.17 13.26
N ASN A 61 5.08 9.64 12.57
CA ASN A 61 5.64 8.34 12.83
C ASN A 61 6.90 8.43 13.72
N GLY A 62 6.87 7.79 14.90
CA GLY A 62 7.95 7.84 15.87
C GLY A 62 9.30 7.29 15.35
N LYS A 63 9.28 6.27 14.48
CA LYS A 63 10.51 5.73 13.86
C LYS A 63 11.11 6.68 12.85
N ALA A 64 10.29 7.33 12.03
CA ALA A 64 10.75 8.34 11.07
C ALA A 64 11.40 9.53 11.79
N LEU A 65 10.80 9.99 12.86
CA LEU A 65 11.37 11.05 13.72
C LEU A 65 12.71 10.63 14.33
N ALA A 66 12.81 9.40 14.85
CA ALA A 66 14.05 8.88 15.42
C ALA A 66 15.18 8.74 14.39
N LEU A 67 14.85 8.47 13.12
CA LEU A 67 15.80 8.41 12.01
C LEU A 67 16.21 9.80 11.49
N GLY A 68 15.44 10.84 11.81
CA GLY A 68 15.61 12.17 11.23
C GLY A 68 15.17 12.29 9.76
N ASP A 69 14.49 11.26 9.24
CA ASP A 69 13.96 11.19 7.87
C ASP A 69 12.44 10.99 7.91
N TYR A 70 11.73 12.10 8.04
CA TYR A 70 10.28 12.15 8.29
C TYR A 70 9.50 12.90 7.20
N GLU A 71 10.16 13.19 6.07
CA GLU A 71 9.47 13.78 4.93
C GLU A 71 8.75 12.69 4.13
N GLY A 72 7.50 12.98 3.77
CA GLY A 72 6.71 12.06 2.97
C GLY A 72 5.42 11.61 3.65
N MET A 73 4.77 10.63 3.04
CA MET A 73 3.47 10.14 3.49
C MET A 73 3.13 8.77 2.93
N VAL A 74 2.22 8.10 3.60
CA VAL A 74 1.48 6.94 3.10
C VAL A 74 0.07 7.40 2.71
N LYS A 75 -0.41 6.96 1.53
CA LYS A 75 -1.79 7.12 1.07
C LYS A 75 -2.38 5.78 0.72
N ILE A 76 -3.53 5.46 1.31
CA ILE A 76 -4.34 4.27 1.00
C ILE A 76 -5.64 4.71 0.36
N ILE A 77 -6.03 4.03 -0.71
CA ILE A 77 -7.29 4.22 -1.42
C ILE A 77 -8.10 2.93 -1.28
N SER A 78 -9.30 3.01 -0.76
CA SER A 78 -10.19 1.87 -0.60
C SER A 78 -11.58 2.15 -1.16
N ASP A 79 -12.30 1.07 -1.45
CA ASP A 79 -13.71 1.13 -1.79
C ASP A 79 -14.52 1.48 -0.52
N ALA A 80 -15.36 2.51 -0.58
CA ALA A 80 -16.26 2.87 0.51
C ALA A 80 -17.25 1.74 0.86
N ASN A 81 -17.57 0.89 -0.13
CA ASN A 81 -18.46 -0.25 0.01
C ASN A 81 -17.65 -1.52 0.34
N GLY A 82 -17.34 -1.74 1.61
CA GLY A 82 -16.64 -2.95 2.08
C GLY A 82 -15.15 -2.78 2.35
N GLY A 83 -14.57 -1.59 2.16
CA GLY A 83 -13.21 -1.26 2.58
C GLY A 83 -12.07 -1.91 1.77
N ALA A 84 -12.37 -2.61 0.67
CA ALA A 84 -11.35 -3.29 -0.12
C ALA A 84 -10.23 -2.33 -0.56
N VAL A 85 -8.98 -2.69 -0.34
CA VAL A 85 -7.82 -1.87 -0.74
C VAL A 85 -7.72 -1.85 -2.26
N LEU A 86 -7.83 -0.67 -2.87
CA LEU A 86 -7.76 -0.44 -4.32
C LEU A 86 -6.39 0.03 -4.77
N GLY A 87 -5.65 0.73 -3.93
CA GLY A 87 -4.31 1.21 -4.24
C GLY A 87 -3.60 1.80 -3.03
N VAL A 88 -2.27 1.71 -3.05
CA VAL A 88 -1.40 2.30 -2.03
C VAL A 88 -0.29 3.07 -2.72
N HIS A 89 -0.01 4.28 -2.25
CA HIS A 89 0.99 5.18 -2.81
C HIS A 89 1.78 5.81 -1.66
N MET A 90 3.08 5.69 -1.71
CA MET A 90 3.97 6.16 -0.65
C MET A 90 5.14 6.97 -1.21
N ILE A 91 5.57 7.94 -0.45
CA ILE A 91 6.82 8.67 -0.66
C ILE A 91 7.49 8.87 0.69
N GLY A 92 8.79 8.60 0.80
CA GLY A 92 9.53 8.74 2.06
C GLY A 92 10.65 7.73 2.21
N ALA A 93 11.18 7.63 3.44
CA ALA A 93 12.24 6.69 3.79
C ALA A 93 11.76 5.25 3.69
N GLU A 94 12.54 4.39 3.02
CA GLU A 94 12.35 2.93 2.95
C GLU A 94 10.94 2.49 2.45
N VAL A 95 10.18 3.37 1.79
CA VAL A 95 8.81 3.04 1.35
C VAL A 95 8.76 1.92 0.30
N THR A 96 9.86 1.65 -0.40
CA THR A 96 9.94 0.53 -1.34
C THR A 96 9.89 -0.82 -0.63
N GLU A 97 10.38 -0.90 0.60
CA GLU A 97 10.32 -2.10 1.44
C GLU A 97 8.95 -2.27 2.12
N LEU A 98 8.22 -1.17 2.34
CA LEU A 98 6.94 -1.18 3.05
C LEU A 98 5.76 -1.71 2.21
N LEU A 99 5.91 -1.87 0.89
CA LEU A 99 4.81 -2.30 0.02
C LEU A 99 4.32 -3.73 0.30
N GLY A 100 5.15 -4.58 0.91
CA GLY A 100 4.89 -6.02 1.00
C GLY A 100 3.56 -6.37 1.68
N GLU A 101 3.30 -5.82 2.87
CA GLU A 101 2.07 -6.10 3.64
C GLU A 101 0.80 -5.57 2.93
N ALA A 102 0.89 -4.37 2.36
CA ALA A 102 -0.23 -3.77 1.64
C ALA A 102 -0.53 -4.53 0.34
N SER A 103 0.50 -5.00 -0.38
CA SER A 103 0.35 -5.84 -1.57
C SER A 103 -0.26 -7.20 -1.22
N LEU A 104 0.15 -7.81 -0.10
CA LEU A 104 -0.42 -9.06 0.39
C LEU A 104 -1.89 -8.88 0.77
N THR A 105 -2.24 -7.78 1.46
CA THR A 105 -3.63 -7.44 1.78
C THR A 105 -4.49 -7.37 0.51
N ARG A 106 -3.99 -6.71 -0.53
CA ARG A 106 -4.67 -6.63 -1.84
C ARG A 106 -4.83 -8.00 -2.49
N LEU A 107 -3.78 -8.83 -2.50
CA LEU A 107 -3.80 -10.18 -3.07
C LEU A 107 -4.85 -11.06 -2.38
N LEU A 108 -4.98 -10.94 -1.06
CA LEU A 108 -5.95 -11.68 -0.26
C LEU A 108 -7.36 -11.05 -0.27
N LYS A 109 -7.57 -9.97 -1.04
CA LYS A 109 -8.83 -9.21 -1.08
C LYS A 109 -9.22 -8.63 0.27
N GLY A 110 -8.23 -8.31 1.10
CA GLY A 110 -8.42 -7.67 2.39
C GLY A 110 -8.80 -6.19 2.27
N SER A 111 -9.24 -5.64 3.37
CA SER A 111 -9.72 -4.28 3.51
C SER A 111 -8.78 -3.40 4.33
N THR A 112 -9.13 -2.12 4.45
CA THR A 112 -8.48 -1.19 5.38
C THR A 112 -8.65 -1.63 6.84
N GLU A 113 -9.69 -2.38 7.17
CA GLU A 113 -9.92 -2.88 8.53
C GLU A 113 -8.84 -3.89 8.95
N GLU A 114 -8.44 -4.83 8.09
CA GLU A 114 -7.36 -5.77 8.39
C GLU A 114 -6.02 -5.04 8.58
N LEU A 115 -5.72 -4.04 7.75
CA LEU A 115 -4.51 -3.22 7.93
C LEU A 115 -4.54 -2.41 9.23
N ALA A 116 -5.72 -1.89 9.61
CA ALA A 116 -5.91 -1.14 10.84
C ALA A 116 -5.76 -2.02 12.09
N TRP A 117 -6.17 -3.30 12.02
CA TRP A 117 -6.04 -4.25 13.12
C TRP A 117 -4.68 -4.94 13.18
N LEU A 118 -3.91 -4.93 12.10
CA LEU A 118 -2.58 -5.55 12.08
C LEU A 118 -1.69 -4.94 13.18
N VAL A 119 -1.03 -5.81 13.94
CA VAL A 119 -0.09 -5.39 14.98
C VAL A 119 1.29 -5.25 14.37
N HIS A 120 1.84 -4.04 14.42
CA HIS A 120 3.17 -3.71 13.94
C HIS A 120 4.20 -3.68 15.08
N PRO A 121 5.48 -3.96 14.82
CA PRO A 121 6.52 -3.70 15.80
C PRO A 121 6.62 -2.19 16.07
N HIS A 122 6.85 -1.82 17.34
CA HIS A 122 7.00 -0.43 17.74
C HIS A 122 8.41 -0.16 18.30
N PRO A 123 9.11 0.91 17.87
CA PRO A 123 8.74 1.84 16.78
C PRO A 123 9.15 1.30 15.40
N SER A 124 8.30 1.47 14.39
CA SER A 124 8.59 1.06 13.01
C SER A 124 8.03 2.06 11.99
N LEU A 125 8.57 2.04 10.76
CA LEU A 125 8.02 2.82 9.65
C LEU A 125 6.69 2.23 9.15
N SER A 126 6.52 0.91 9.25
CA SER A 126 5.31 0.22 8.80
C SER A 126 4.04 0.62 9.59
N GLU A 127 4.18 1.13 10.83
CA GLU A 127 3.05 1.72 11.56
C GLU A 127 2.36 2.86 10.80
N ALA A 128 3.05 3.51 9.86
CA ALA A 128 2.45 4.53 9.01
C ALA A 128 1.38 3.96 8.04
N ILE A 129 1.48 2.68 7.66
CA ILE A 129 0.45 2.00 6.86
C ILE A 129 -0.80 1.79 7.70
N LYS A 130 -0.66 1.32 8.94
CA LYS A 130 -1.77 1.20 9.89
C LYS A 130 -2.48 2.54 10.10
N GLU A 131 -1.72 3.60 10.36
CA GLU A 131 -2.28 4.94 10.56
C GLU A 131 -3.01 5.46 9.32
N ALA A 132 -2.46 5.21 8.12
CA ALA A 132 -3.14 5.56 6.88
C ALA A 132 -4.43 4.74 6.67
N ALA A 133 -4.45 3.46 7.06
CA ALA A 133 -5.66 2.64 7.04
C ALA A 133 -6.71 3.15 8.03
N LEU A 134 -6.31 3.50 9.26
CA LEU A 134 -7.16 4.14 10.24
C LEU A 134 -7.69 5.50 9.77
N ALA A 135 -6.85 6.29 9.10
CA ALA A 135 -7.25 7.58 8.53
C ALA A 135 -8.32 7.44 7.43
N ALA A 136 -8.33 6.35 6.67
CA ALA A 136 -9.39 6.06 5.71
C ALA A 136 -10.75 5.84 6.38
N GLU A 137 -10.76 5.50 7.67
CA GLU A 137 -11.95 5.28 8.49
C GLU A 137 -12.18 6.41 9.52
N ASP A 138 -11.52 7.57 9.34
CA ASP A 138 -11.55 8.72 10.27
C ASP A 138 -11.14 8.35 11.72
N ARG A 139 -10.22 7.39 11.88
CA ARG A 139 -9.80 6.81 13.18
C ARG A 139 -8.31 6.91 13.45
N ALA A 140 -7.55 7.70 12.68
CA ALA A 140 -6.12 7.88 12.93
C ALA A 140 -5.84 8.35 14.35
N ILE A 141 -4.74 7.87 14.95
CA ILE A 141 -4.42 8.09 16.36
C ILE A 141 -3.35 9.19 16.50
N HIS A 142 -2.39 9.23 15.57
CA HIS A 142 -1.18 10.07 15.69
C HIS A 142 -1.12 11.24 14.69
N MET A 143 -2.26 11.74 14.23
CA MET A 143 -2.34 12.94 13.37
C MET A 143 -2.50 14.22 14.15
#